data_73fecddd2ac12773a729b1d6e4eedaea
#
_entry.id   73fecddd2ac12773a729b1d6e4eedaea
#
_cell.length_a   1.000
_cell.length_b   1.000
_cell.length_c   1.000
_cell.angle_alpha   90.00
_cell.angle_beta   90.00
_cell.angle_gamma   90.00
#
_symmetry.space_group_name_H-M   'P 1'
#
loop_
_entity.id
_entity.type
_entity.pdbx_description
1 polymer ?
#
loop_
_entity_poly.entity_id
_entity_poly.type
_entity_poly.pdbx_seq_one_letter_code
_entity_poly.pdbx_strand_id
1 'polypeptide(L)'
;MSIDAKLDRVATRHKELSDRLASGEAMDHQEMTRLSKEYSDLTPVVEKIVALRKAQAEMGDLAELIADPEGDAEMRELAESEFVELKERLPDLEGELKVLLLPRDEADAKNAILEVRAGTGGDEAALFAADLFRMYQRYADTHRWKFEVMVVSETGIGGYKEAIASISGDRKSVV
;
A
#
# COMPACT_ATOMS: atom_id res chain seq x y z
N MET A 1 15.42 -6.61 -18.90
CA MET A 1 15.98 -6.18 -17.59
C MET A 1 15.44 -7.16 -16.56
N SER A 2 16.33 -7.86 -15.83
CA SER A 2 15.89 -8.83 -14.81
C SER A 2 15.15 -8.12 -13.68
N ILE A 3 14.31 -8.85 -12.96
CA ILE A 3 13.58 -8.31 -11.81
C ILE A 3 14.59 -7.83 -10.74
N ASP A 4 15.67 -8.59 -10.52
CA ASP A 4 16.72 -8.25 -9.55
C ASP A 4 17.36 -6.89 -9.82
N ALA A 5 17.67 -6.58 -11.09
CA ALA A 5 18.22 -5.27 -11.45
C ALA A 5 17.24 -4.10 -11.16
N LYS A 6 15.92 -4.37 -11.17
CA LYS A 6 14.91 -3.38 -10.76
C LYS A 6 14.90 -3.23 -9.24
N LEU A 7 14.97 -4.34 -8.51
CA LEU A 7 15.02 -4.34 -7.05
C LEU A 7 16.27 -3.61 -6.52
N ASP A 8 17.42 -3.85 -7.14
CA ASP A 8 18.66 -3.15 -6.80
C ASP A 8 18.56 -1.64 -6.98
N ARG A 9 17.94 -1.19 -8.07
CA ARG A 9 17.72 0.24 -8.30
C ARG A 9 16.81 0.86 -7.24
N VAL A 10 15.73 0.17 -6.85
CA VAL A 10 14.82 0.66 -5.81
C VAL A 10 15.55 0.78 -4.48
N ALA A 11 16.31 -0.24 -4.09
CA ALA A 11 17.10 -0.23 -2.85
C ALA A 11 18.17 0.87 -2.86
N THR A 12 18.89 1.04 -3.98
CA THR A 12 19.88 2.10 -4.16
C THR A 12 19.23 3.48 -4.05
N ARG A 13 18.10 3.68 -4.73
CA ARG A 13 17.39 4.96 -4.69
C ARG A 13 16.89 5.31 -3.30
N HIS A 14 16.35 4.37 -2.58
CA HIS A 14 15.92 4.57 -1.18
C HIS A 14 17.10 4.98 -0.29
N LYS A 15 18.26 4.34 -0.45
CA LYS A 15 19.47 4.68 0.29
C LYS A 15 19.95 6.09 -0.03
N GLU A 16 20.01 6.47 -1.32
CA GLU A 16 20.37 7.83 -1.74
C GLU A 16 19.44 8.89 -1.11
N LEU A 17 18.13 8.61 -1.08
CA LEU A 17 17.15 9.49 -0.45
C LEU A 17 17.39 9.62 1.06
N SER A 18 17.65 8.49 1.73
CA SER A 18 17.99 8.47 3.15
C SER A 18 19.23 9.30 3.46
N ASP A 19 20.30 9.08 2.70
CA ASP A 19 21.58 9.77 2.87
C ASP A 19 21.40 11.29 2.62
N ARG A 20 20.61 11.67 1.61
CA ARG A 20 20.35 13.07 1.29
C ARG A 20 19.46 13.76 2.34
N LEU A 21 18.44 13.10 2.85
CA LEU A 21 17.60 13.62 3.93
C LEU A 21 18.37 13.75 5.25
N ALA A 22 19.37 12.89 5.49
CA ALA A 22 20.21 12.90 6.69
C ALA A 22 21.38 13.90 6.59
N SER A 23 21.78 14.33 5.39
CA SER A 23 22.97 15.17 5.19
C SER A 23 22.88 16.57 5.81
N GLY A 24 21.67 17.03 6.13
CA GLY A 24 21.46 18.39 6.69
C GLY A 24 21.75 19.52 5.69
N GLU A 25 21.94 19.21 4.40
CA GLU A 25 22.07 20.24 3.37
C GLU A 25 20.82 21.11 3.29
N ALA A 26 21.02 22.40 3.04
CA ALA A 26 19.91 23.33 2.90
C ALA A 26 19.07 22.98 1.67
N MET A 27 17.91 22.40 1.90
CA MET A 27 16.90 22.08 0.87
C MET A 27 15.72 23.05 1.01
N ASP A 28 15.10 23.42 -0.10
CA ASP A 28 13.84 24.14 -0.02
C ASP A 28 12.72 23.23 0.50
N HIS A 29 11.65 23.85 1.00
CA HIS A 29 10.53 23.10 1.59
C HIS A 29 9.84 22.17 0.59
N GLN A 30 9.80 22.54 -0.69
CA GLN A 30 9.15 21.72 -1.74
C GLN A 30 10.02 20.51 -2.06
N GLU A 31 11.33 20.69 -2.16
CA GLU A 31 12.28 19.59 -2.41
C GLU A 31 12.27 18.61 -1.23
N MET A 32 12.32 19.10 0.01
CA MET A 32 12.24 18.25 1.21
C MET A 32 10.95 17.43 1.25
N THR A 33 9.81 18.05 0.97
CA THR A 33 8.51 17.36 0.94
C THR A 33 8.48 16.27 -0.13
N ARG A 34 9.02 16.56 -1.33
CA ARG A 34 9.07 15.60 -2.42
C ARG A 34 9.96 14.40 -2.09
N LEU A 35 11.18 14.66 -1.58
CA LEU A 35 12.12 13.59 -1.24
C LEU A 35 11.61 12.74 -0.07
N SER A 36 11.03 13.36 0.96
CA SER A 36 10.43 12.64 2.10
C SER A 36 9.27 11.76 1.67
N LYS A 37 8.43 12.24 0.75
CA LYS A 37 7.33 11.44 0.19
C LYS A 37 7.87 10.25 -0.61
N GLU A 38 8.84 10.48 -1.51
CA GLU A 38 9.47 9.42 -2.31
C GLU A 38 10.13 8.37 -1.39
N TYR A 39 10.86 8.80 -0.36
CA TYR A 39 11.45 7.92 0.64
C TYR A 39 10.39 7.07 1.35
N SER A 40 9.32 7.70 1.85
CA SER A 40 8.22 7.00 2.52
C SER A 40 7.51 6.00 1.60
N ASP A 41 7.35 6.33 0.32
CA ASP A 41 6.71 5.45 -0.67
C ASP A 41 7.57 4.23 -1.02
N LEU A 42 8.90 4.37 -1.00
CA LEU A 42 9.85 3.28 -1.28
C LEU A 42 10.13 2.39 -0.07
N THR A 43 9.96 2.90 1.16
CA THR A 43 10.28 2.17 2.40
C THR A 43 9.62 0.78 2.46
N PRO A 44 8.29 0.61 2.28
CA PRO A 44 7.67 -0.71 2.36
C PRO A 44 8.15 -1.67 1.26
N VAL A 45 8.53 -1.15 0.09
CA VAL A 45 9.10 -1.95 -1.00
C VAL A 45 10.47 -2.48 -0.60
N VAL A 46 11.32 -1.61 -0.04
CA VAL A 46 12.68 -1.98 0.38
C VAL A 46 12.66 -2.97 1.54
N GLU A 47 11.76 -2.80 2.50
CA GLU A 47 11.57 -3.77 3.59
C GLU A 47 11.24 -5.17 3.06
N LYS A 48 10.37 -5.27 2.06
CA LYS A 48 10.04 -6.55 1.42
C LYS A 48 11.20 -7.11 0.58
N ILE A 49 11.99 -6.26 -0.10
CA ILE A 49 13.21 -6.68 -0.80
C ILE A 49 14.20 -7.29 0.19
N VAL A 50 14.41 -6.65 1.34
CA VAL A 50 15.31 -7.15 2.39
C VAL A 50 14.82 -8.47 2.94
N ALA A 51 13.52 -8.59 3.23
CA ALA A 51 12.93 -9.83 3.73
C ALA A 51 13.07 -10.97 2.73
N LEU A 52 12.81 -10.73 1.43
CA LEU A 52 12.97 -11.73 0.38
C LEU A 52 14.42 -12.19 0.27
N ARG A 53 15.38 -11.26 0.22
CA ARG A 53 16.82 -11.59 0.12
C ARG A 53 17.31 -12.36 1.34
N LYS A 54 16.84 -11.97 2.53
CA LYS A 54 17.17 -12.69 3.75
C LYS A 54 16.67 -14.14 3.69
N ALA A 55 15.41 -14.36 3.31
CA ALA A 55 14.86 -15.70 3.16
C ALA A 55 15.60 -16.54 2.10
N GLN A 56 15.99 -15.91 0.97
CA GLN A 56 16.79 -16.59 -0.06
C GLN A 56 18.19 -16.96 0.42
N ALA A 57 18.85 -16.09 1.19
CA ALA A 57 20.18 -16.39 1.77
C ALA A 57 20.06 -17.50 2.83
N GLU A 58 19.08 -17.41 3.75
CA GLU A 58 18.82 -18.47 4.75
C GLU A 58 18.55 -19.82 4.08
N MET A 59 17.79 -19.84 2.99
CA MET A 59 17.56 -21.06 2.22
C MET A 59 18.86 -21.65 1.64
N GLY A 60 19.78 -20.78 1.20
CA GLY A 60 21.11 -21.20 0.73
C GLY A 60 21.95 -21.83 1.85
N ASP A 61 22.00 -21.15 3.00
CA ASP A 61 22.73 -21.64 4.18
C ASP A 61 22.18 -22.98 4.69
N LEU A 62 20.83 -23.11 4.74
CA LEU A 62 20.18 -24.37 5.13
C LEU A 62 20.47 -25.50 4.13
N ALA A 63 20.48 -25.20 2.83
CA ALA A 63 20.82 -26.19 1.81
C ALA A 63 22.25 -26.70 1.94
N GLU A 64 23.21 -25.84 2.32
CA GLU A 64 24.59 -26.23 2.60
C GLU A 64 24.66 -27.13 3.85
N LEU A 65 23.94 -26.80 4.93
CA LEU A 65 23.87 -27.61 6.15
C LEU A 65 23.26 -29.02 5.88
N ILE A 66 22.21 -29.08 5.07
CA ILE A 66 21.55 -30.34 4.69
C ILE A 66 22.51 -31.21 3.85
N ALA A 67 23.31 -30.57 2.98
CA ALA A 67 24.25 -31.27 2.10
C ALA A 67 25.56 -31.73 2.78
N ASP A 68 25.83 -31.23 3.99
CA ASP A 68 27.05 -31.61 4.72
C ASP A 68 27.01 -33.07 5.19
N PRO A 69 27.87 -33.97 4.68
CA PRO A 69 27.86 -35.37 5.07
C PRO A 69 28.41 -35.63 6.49
N GLU A 70 29.18 -34.68 7.05
CA GLU A 70 29.75 -34.77 8.39
C GLU A 70 28.95 -34.05 9.46
N GLY A 71 27.83 -33.37 9.04
CA GLY A 71 26.97 -32.63 9.91
C GLY A 71 26.19 -33.49 10.91
N ASP A 72 25.84 -32.91 12.04
CA ASP A 72 25.00 -33.53 13.08
C ASP A 72 23.61 -33.85 12.51
N ALA A 73 23.11 -35.07 12.82
CA ALA A 73 21.82 -35.55 12.33
C ALA A 73 20.64 -34.70 12.86
N GLU A 74 20.70 -34.24 14.13
CA GLU A 74 19.66 -33.38 14.70
C GLU A 74 19.64 -32.00 14.02
N MET A 75 20.81 -31.43 13.77
CA MET A 75 20.96 -30.17 13.05
C MET A 75 20.44 -30.26 11.62
N ARG A 76 20.67 -31.40 10.95
CA ARG A 76 20.18 -31.63 9.59
C ARG A 76 18.66 -31.73 9.55
N GLU A 77 18.04 -32.46 10.48
CA GLU A 77 16.59 -32.60 10.56
C GLU A 77 15.91 -31.24 10.81
N LEU A 78 16.50 -30.41 11.68
CA LEU A 78 16.02 -29.04 11.92
C LEU A 78 16.15 -28.19 10.66
N ALA A 79 17.31 -28.24 9.98
CA ALA A 79 17.54 -27.48 8.74
C ALA A 79 16.58 -27.90 7.60
N GLU A 80 16.24 -29.20 7.50
CA GLU A 80 15.25 -29.68 6.54
C GLU A 80 13.85 -29.11 6.81
N SER A 81 13.46 -29.06 8.10
CA SER A 81 12.17 -28.49 8.50
C SER A 81 12.08 -26.99 8.15
N GLU A 82 13.10 -26.22 8.53
CA GLU A 82 13.18 -24.78 8.26
C GLU A 82 13.23 -24.48 6.76
N PHE A 83 13.97 -25.32 6.00
CA PHE A 83 14.05 -25.20 4.54
C PHE A 83 12.67 -25.36 3.88
N VAL A 84 11.86 -26.31 4.35
CA VAL A 84 10.50 -26.52 3.83
C VAL A 84 9.61 -25.32 4.14
N GLU A 85 9.66 -24.80 5.37
CA GLU A 85 8.88 -23.59 5.74
C GLU A 85 9.26 -22.37 4.90
N LEU A 86 10.55 -22.12 4.71
CA LEU A 86 11.04 -21.02 3.87
C LEU A 86 10.65 -21.20 2.41
N LYS A 87 10.69 -22.42 1.90
CA LYS A 87 10.29 -22.74 0.52
C LYS A 87 8.83 -22.45 0.26
N GLU A 88 7.96 -22.71 1.25
CA GLU A 88 6.53 -22.39 1.15
C GLU A 88 6.25 -20.88 1.26
N ARG A 89 7.03 -20.17 2.06
CA ARG A 89 6.87 -18.72 2.30
C ARG A 89 7.43 -17.84 1.18
N LEU A 90 8.44 -18.27 0.46
CA LEU A 90 9.10 -17.49 -0.60
C LEU A 90 8.14 -17.01 -1.70
N PRO A 91 7.23 -17.84 -2.25
CA PRO A 91 6.28 -17.41 -3.26
C PRO A 91 5.35 -16.28 -2.79
N ASP A 92 4.97 -16.30 -1.52
CA ASP A 92 4.12 -15.25 -0.93
C ASP A 92 4.88 -13.92 -0.85
N LEU A 93 6.13 -13.93 -0.37
CA LEU A 93 6.99 -12.74 -0.35
C LEU A 93 7.22 -12.16 -1.75
N GLU A 94 7.43 -13.02 -2.75
CA GLU A 94 7.54 -12.59 -4.15
C GLU A 94 6.23 -12.01 -4.68
N GLY A 95 5.10 -12.60 -4.32
CA GLY A 95 3.76 -12.13 -4.69
C GLY A 95 3.48 -10.74 -4.13
N GLU A 96 3.71 -10.55 -2.83
CA GLU A 96 3.56 -9.26 -2.15
C GLU A 96 4.47 -8.19 -2.76
N LEU A 97 5.73 -8.54 -3.05
CA LEU A 97 6.66 -7.62 -3.67
C LEU A 97 6.24 -7.22 -5.09
N LYS A 98 5.71 -8.15 -5.89
CA LYS A 98 5.16 -7.87 -7.22
C LYS A 98 4.02 -6.86 -7.15
N VAL A 99 3.12 -7.00 -6.17
CA VAL A 99 2.00 -6.07 -5.95
C VAL A 99 2.52 -4.67 -5.58
N LEU A 100 3.52 -4.57 -4.69
CA LEU A 100 4.12 -3.31 -4.28
C LEU A 100 4.88 -2.60 -5.42
N LEU A 101 5.37 -3.35 -6.40
CA LEU A 101 6.08 -2.83 -7.58
C LEU A 101 5.14 -2.38 -8.72
N LEU A 102 3.83 -2.61 -8.61
CA LEU A 102 2.88 -2.10 -9.59
C LEU A 102 2.91 -0.57 -9.60
N PRO A 103 2.91 0.06 -10.79
CA PRO A 103 2.83 1.50 -10.86
C PRO A 103 1.55 1.97 -10.16
N ARG A 104 1.69 2.89 -9.21
CA ARG A 104 0.55 3.55 -8.58
C ARG A 104 -0.06 4.51 -9.58
N ASP A 105 -1.39 4.50 -9.65
CA ASP A 105 -2.10 5.53 -10.40
C ASP A 105 -1.94 6.87 -9.67
N GLU A 106 -1.50 7.91 -10.39
CA GLU A 106 -1.43 9.27 -9.83
C GLU A 106 -2.81 9.76 -9.36
N ALA A 107 -3.88 9.24 -9.95
CA ALA A 107 -5.24 9.53 -9.53
C ALA A 107 -5.54 8.98 -8.12
N ASP A 108 -4.84 7.93 -7.68
CA ASP A 108 -5.01 7.35 -6.35
C ASP A 108 -4.57 8.29 -5.21
N ALA A 109 -3.72 9.26 -5.49
CA ALA A 109 -3.28 10.27 -4.54
C ALA A 109 -4.19 11.50 -4.49
N LYS A 110 -5.18 11.59 -5.39
CA LYS A 110 -6.09 12.74 -5.48
C LYS A 110 -7.33 12.51 -4.64
N ASN A 111 -7.93 13.62 -4.18
CA ASN A 111 -9.24 13.57 -3.53
C ASN A 111 -10.30 13.11 -4.54
N ALA A 112 -11.23 12.28 -4.08
CA ALA A 112 -12.37 11.88 -4.87
C ALA A 112 -13.53 12.86 -4.65
N ILE A 113 -14.24 13.20 -5.71
CA ILE A 113 -15.51 13.93 -5.62
C ILE A 113 -16.63 12.90 -5.80
N LEU A 114 -17.45 12.77 -4.78
CA LEU A 114 -18.68 12.00 -4.81
C LEU A 114 -19.84 12.93 -5.16
N GLU A 115 -20.53 12.63 -6.23
CA GLU A 115 -21.75 13.31 -6.63
C GLU A 115 -22.89 12.30 -6.72
N VAL A 116 -23.99 12.58 -6.04
CA VAL A 116 -25.20 11.77 -6.06
C VAL A 116 -26.35 12.66 -6.49
N ARG A 117 -27.10 12.24 -7.51
CA ARG A 117 -28.30 12.95 -7.99
C ARG A 117 -29.49 12.01 -8.03
N ALA A 118 -30.65 12.50 -7.58
CA ALA A 118 -31.89 11.82 -7.81
C ALA A 118 -32.23 11.80 -9.32
N GLY A 119 -32.49 10.62 -9.86
CA GLY A 119 -32.93 10.45 -11.25
C GLY A 119 -34.41 10.86 -11.43
N THR A 120 -35.03 10.33 -12.46
CA THR A 120 -36.43 10.64 -12.83
C THR A 120 -37.48 9.96 -11.93
N GLY A 121 -37.08 9.29 -10.86
CA GLY A 121 -37.94 8.51 -9.96
C GLY A 121 -38.71 9.32 -8.89
N GLY A 122 -38.69 10.65 -8.92
CA GLY A 122 -39.40 11.46 -7.94
C GLY A 122 -38.86 11.33 -6.51
N ASP A 123 -39.78 11.28 -5.54
CA ASP A 123 -39.47 11.24 -4.10
C ASP A 123 -38.70 10.00 -3.68
N GLU A 124 -38.98 8.85 -4.25
CA GLU A 124 -38.29 7.59 -3.95
C GLU A 124 -36.81 7.65 -4.40
N ALA A 125 -36.55 8.22 -5.58
CA ALA A 125 -35.19 8.41 -6.05
C ALA A 125 -34.43 9.41 -5.17
N ALA A 126 -35.07 10.43 -4.66
CA ALA A 126 -34.45 11.39 -3.74
C ALA A 126 -34.11 10.76 -2.38
N LEU A 127 -34.99 9.93 -1.83
CA LEU A 127 -34.71 9.16 -0.61
C LEU A 127 -33.55 8.17 -0.82
N PHE A 128 -33.54 7.45 -1.92
CA PHE A 128 -32.45 6.54 -2.25
C PHE A 128 -31.13 7.28 -2.42
N ALA A 129 -31.13 8.47 -3.04
CA ALA A 129 -29.91 9.30 -3.16
C ALA A 129 -29.36 9.69 -1.77
N ALA A 130 -30.24 10.02 -0.82
CA ALA A 130 -29.83 10.30 0.56
C ALA A 130 -29.27 9.07 1.28
N ASP A 131 -29.84 7.88 1.06
CA ASP A 131 -29.35 6.63 1.63
C ASP A 131 -27.98 6.26 1.05
N LEU A 132 -27.81 6.40 -0.25
CA LEU A 132 -26.54 6.15 -0.94
C LEU A 132 -25.44 7.10 -0.46
N PHE A 133 -25.74 8.39 -0.30
CA PHE A 133 -24.80 9.38 0.20
C PHE A 133 -24.36 9.04 1.64
N ARG A 134 -25.31 8.68 2.51
CA ARG A 134 -25.01 8.24 3.89
C ARG A 134 -24.19 6.96 3.94
N MET A 135 -24.44 6.03 3.01
CA MET A 135 -23.65 4.80 2.89
C MET A 135 -22.17 5.13 2.63
N TYR A 136 -21.88 5.99 1.66
CA TYR A 136 -20.51 6.41 1.35
C TYR A 136 -19.87 7.22 2.48
N GLN A 137 -20.62 8.04 3.17
CA GLN A 137 -20.14 8.76 4.36
C GLN A 137 -19.69 7.77 5.45
N ARG A 138 -20.52 6.78 5.79
CA ARG A 138 -20.15 5.74 6.76
C ARG A 138 -18.97 4.90 6.30
N TYR A 139 -18.89 4.61 5.02
CA TYR A 139 -17.75 3.90 4.45
C TYR A 139 -16.46 4.70 4.63
N ALA A 140 -16.49 5.99 4.34
CA ALA A 140 -15.34 6.87 4.57
C ALA A 140 -14.94 6.94 6.06
N ASP A 141 -15.92 7.03 6.97
CA ASP A 141 -15.69 7.03 8.42
C ASP A 141 -15.01 5.73 8.88
N THR A 142 -15.45 4.57 8.38
CA THR A 142 -14.85 3.26 8.68
C THR A 142 -13.39 3.18 8.26
N HIS A 143 -13.05 3.83 7.15
CA HIS A 143 -11.69 3.89 6.60
C HIS A 143 -10.87 5.08 7.11
N ARG A 144 -11.44 5.87 8.04
CA ARG A 144 -10.82 7.10 8.58
C ARG A 144 -10.49 8.13 7.50
N TRP A 145 -11.24 8.14 6.40
CA TRP A 145 -11.15 9.17 5.38
C TRP A 145 -11.93 10.40 5.79
N LYS A 146 -11.44 11.57 5.41
CA LYS A 146 -12.13 12.83 5.62
C LYS A 146 -13.24 12.95 4.57
N PHE A 147 -14.47 13.12 5.01
CA PHE A 147 -15.65 13.32 4.18
C PHE A 147 -16.16 14.74 4.38
N GLU A 148 -16.02 15.60 3.38
CA GLU A 148 -16.45 17.00 3.44
C GLU A 148 -17.61 17.22 2.50
N VAL A 149 -18.78 17.52 3.06
CA VAL A 149 -19.97 17.86 2.29
C VAL A 149 -19.80 19.25 1.68
N MET A 150 -19.88 19.34 0.36
CA MET A 150 -19.73 20.59 -0.39
C MET A 150 -21.08 21.22 -0.72
N VAL A 151 -22.00 20.41 -1.21
CA VAL A 151 -23.34 20.85 -1.62
C VAL A 151 -24.36 19.79 -1.23
N VAL A 152 -25.51 20.22 -0.70
CA VAL A 152 -26.70 19.38 -0.50
C VAL A 152 -27.93 20.17 -0.89
N SER A 153 -28.75 19.60 -1.78
CA SER A 153 -30.09 20.08 -2.12
C SER A 153 -31.09 19.06 -1.62
N GLU A 154 -31.75 19.38 -0.52
CA GLU A 154 -32.72 18.49 0.12
C GLU A 154 -34.13 18.61 -0.48
N THR A 155 -34.89 17.52 -0.35
CA THR A 155 -36.35 17.52 -0.56
C THR A 155 -37.09 17.70 0.78
N GLY A 156 -38.34 18.14 0.75
CA GLY A 156 -39.12 18.31 1.97
C GLY A 156 -39.43 17.03 2.77
N ILE A 157 -39.01 15.87 2.25
CA ILE A 157 -39.21 14.54 2.86
C ILE A 157 -37.91 13.91 3.34
N GLY A 158 -36.79 14.67 3.38
CA GLY A 158 -35.48 14.17 3.82
C GLY A 158 -34.66 13.41 2.75
N GLY A 159 -35.09 13.43 1.49
CA GLY A 159 -34.32 12.95 0.35
C GLY A 159 -33.40 14.04 -0.21
N TYR A 160 -32.46 13.65 -1.07
CA TYR A 160 -31.58 14.60 -1.75
C TYR A 160 -31.88 14.65 -3.26
N LYS A 161 -32.06 15.87 -3.77
CA LYS A 161 -32.07 16.10 -5.23
C LYS A 161 -30.65 15.97 -5.79
N GLU A 162 -29.69 16.52 -5.06
CA GLU A 162 -28.29 16.50 -5.36
C GLU A 162 -27.47 16.60 -4.06
N ALA A 163 -26.40 15.83 -3.96
CA ALA A 163 -25.43 15.94 -2.89
C ALA A 163 -24.03 15.71 -3.43
N ILE A 164 -23.10 16.60 -3.06
CA ILE A 164 -21.70 16.55 -3.49
C ILE A 164 -20.81 16.57 -2.25
N ALA A 165 -19.85 15.68 -2.19
CA ALA A 165 -18.84 15.64 -1.15
C ALA A 165 -17.43 15.44 -1.73
N SER A 166 -16.45 16.02 -1.07
CA SER A 166 -15.03 15.72 -1.28
C SER A 166 -14.58 14.66 -0.28
N ILE A 167 -13.94 13.61 -0.75
CA ILE A 167 -13.43 12.53 0.06
C ILE A 167 -11.91 12.55 -0.07
N SER A 168 -11.21 12.71 1.06
CA SER A 168 -9.75 12.71 1.12
C SER A 168 -9.28 11.77 2.22
N GLY A 169 -8.21 11.04 1.97
CA GLY A 169 -7.63 10.11 2.93
C GLY A 169 -6.47 9.33 2.34
N ASP A 170 -5.60 8.81 3.19
CA ASP A 170 -4.52 7.95 2.75
C ASP A 170 -5.05 6.52 2.62
N ARG A 171 -5.05 5.99 1.39
CA ARG A 171 -5.41 4.59 1.11
C ARG A 171 -4.47 3.58 1.79
N LYS A 172 -3.35 4.02 2.34
CA LYS A 172 -2.41 3.17 3.11
C LYS A 172 -3.01 2.64 4.42
N SER A 173 -4.13 3.20 4.89
CA SER A 173 -4.80 2.74 6.12
C SER A 173 -5.82 1.61 5.91
N VAL A 174 -5.82 0.97 4.75
CA VAL A 174 -6.74 -0.11 4.36
C VAL A 174 -5.99 -1.45 4.27
N VAL A 175 -5.01 -1.68 5.13
CA VAL A 175 -4.41 -3.02 5.34
C VAL A 175 -4.50 -3.37 6.79
#